data_8486094dd2ad4891d5e40ccdc61100b6
#
_entry.id   8486094dd2ad4891d5e40ccdc61100b6
#
_cell.length_a   1.000
_cell.length_b   1.000
_cell.length_c   1.000
_cell.angle_alpha   90.00
_cell.angle_beta   90.00
_cell.angle_gamma   90.00
#
_symmetry.space_group_name_H-M   'P 1'
#
loop_
_entity.id
_entity.type
_entity.pdbx_description
1 polymer ?
#
loop_
_entity_poly.entity_id
_entity_poly.type
_entity_poly.pdbx_seq_one_letter_code
_entity_poly.pdbx_strand_id
1 'polypeptide(L)'
;MNNLIKHKLELLPNNPGCYLHKDKFGNIIYVGKAKNLKNRVRSYFRGSHDTKTELLVSEIADFEFIVTESNIEALLLEINLIQENMPKFNIRLKDDKSYPFIKITKELYPRLLITRQVKKDGGLYFGPYPDSGAANEIKKLLDRIFPFKKCKNPANKVCFYYHIGQCNAHTICHTTEDYWQGLVEDVKNFLNGHDDKIVNQLKAKMKDMSDQMEFERAAEYRDLIEAVSTLRTKQRVIRQDMQDRDIFGYYVDKGWMCVQVFFVRQGKLIQRDVNMFPYYNDAEEDFLTYMGQFYLDSRHLKPKEIFIPGDIDQESVEALVGDEVKVFKPQRGEKKQLVNLATKNARVSLTQKFDLLEKDLAKTQGAIENLGKLMGIPTPVRIESFDNSNIMGTSPVSAMV
;
A
#
# COMPACT_ATOMS: atom_id res chain seq x y z
N MET A 1 31.25 -2.06 -25.44
CA MET A 1 30.30 -0.95 -25.78
C MET A 1 30.17 -0.90 -27.30
N ASN A 2 28.92 -0.99 -27.80
CA ASN A 2 28.60 -0.99 -29.23
C ASN A 2 28.86 0.40 -29.86
N ASN A 3 29.29 0.45 -31.15
CA ASN A 3 29.54 1.71 -31.86
C ASN A 3 28.30 2.62 -31.96
N LEU A 4 27.09 2.02 -32.04
CA LEU A 4 25.82 2.72 -32.01
C LEU A 4 25.64 3.52 -30.71
N ILE A 5 25.87 2.88 -29.56
CA ILE A 5 25.78 3.53 -28.23
C ILE A 5 26.80 4.69 -28.13
N LYS A 6 28.02 4.50 -28.59
CA LYS A 6 29.04 5.57 -28.55
C LYS A 6 28.58 6.81 -29.30
N HIS A 7 28.06 6.65 -30.50
CA HIS A 7 27.58 7.77 -31.31
C HIS A 7 26.38 8.47 -30.67
N LYS A 8 25.42 7.69 -30.16
CA LYS A 8 24.24 8.25 -29.45
C LYS A 8 24.62 9.02 -28.17
N LEU A 9 25.65 8.56 -27.43
CA LEU A 9 26.17 9.26 -26.25
C LEU A 9 26.75 10.64 -26.54
N GLU A 10 27.30 10.85 -27.74
CA GLU A 10 27.82 12.15 -28.16
C GLU A 10 26.72 13.17 -28.43
N LEU A 11 25.56 12.69 -28.93
CA LEU A 11 24.39 13.49 -29.29
C LEU A 11 23.51 13.88 -28.11
N LEU A 12 23.76 13.34 -26.91
CA LEU A 12 22.93 13.60 -25.72
C LEU A 12 22.97 15.08 -25.31
N PRO A 13 21.77 15.71 -25.10
CA PRO A 13 21.66 17.09 -24.63
C PRO A 13 21.94 17.20 -23.12
N ASN A 14 22.22 18.42 -22.66
CA ASN A 14 22.41 18.74 -21.24
C ASN A 14 21.07 19.06 -20.52
N ASN A 15 19.96 18.85 -21.17
CA ASN A 15 18.62 19.13 -20.66
C ASN A 15 18.13 18.05 -19.70
N PRO A 16 17.14 18.35 -18.85
CA PRO A 16 16.40 17.34 -18.10
C PRO A 16 15.58 16.46 -19.05
N GLY A 17 15.26 15.23 -18.61
CA GLY A 17 14.45 14.33 -19.40
C GLY A 17 14.46 12.90 -18.89
N CYS A 18 13.83 12.02 -19.65
CA CYS A 18 13.82 10.57 -19.40
C CYS A 18 14.66 9.84 -20.43
N TYR A 19 15.26 8.72 -19.99
CA TYR A 19 16.00 7.79 -20.86
C TYR A 19 15.44 6.38 -20.68
N LEU A 20 15.45 5.62 -21.77
CA LEU A 20 14.90 4.28 -21.86
C LEU A 20 15.99 3.35 -22.38
N HIS A 21 16.45 2.43 -21.55
CA HIS A 21 17.40 1.40 -21.96
C HIS A 21 16.67 0.21 -22.57
N LYS A 22 17.19 -0.31 -23.69
CA LYS A 22 16.60 -1.40 -24.45
C LYS A 22 17.57 -2.58 -24.53
N ASP A 23 17.00 -3.79 -24.52
CA ASP A 23 17.74 -5.01 -24.78
C ASP A 23 17.99 -5.23 -26.28
N LYS A 24 18.65 -6.34 -26.61
CA LYS A 24 18.95 -6.74 -28.00
C LYS A 24 17.71 -7.05 -28.84
N PHE A 25 16.56 -7.20 -28.22
CA PHE A 25 15.28 -7.45 -28.88
C PHE A 25 14.43 -6.19 -29.04
N GLY A 26 14.92 -5.04 -28.53
CA GLY A 26 14.23 -3.75 -28.56
C GLY A 26 13.24 -3.54 -27.40
N ASN A 27 13.15 -4.48 -26.43
CA ASN A 27 12.29 -4.30 -25.27
C ASN A 27 12.90 -3.28 -24.32
N ILE A 28 12.04 -2.44 -23.73
CA ILE A 28 12.46 -1.49 -22.68
C ILE A 28 12.70 -2.27 -21.39
N ILE A 29 13.97 -2.25 -20.93
CA ILE A 29 14.40 -2.98 -19.72
C ILE A 29 14.54 -2.08 -18.52
N TYR A 30 14.74 -0.77 -18.75
CA TYR A 30 14.85 0.23 -17.69
C TYR A 30 14.44 1.62 -18.20
N VAL A 31 13.74 2.37 -17.37
CA VAL A 31 13.39 3.78 -17.58
C VAL A 31 13.95 4.58 -16.41
N GLY A 32 14.56 5.74 -16.68
CA GLY A 32 15.04 6.62 -15.64
C GLY A 32 14.96 8.09 -16.04
N LYS A 33 14.82 8.97 -15.04
CA LYS A 33 14.90 10.42 -15.22
C LYS A 33 16.32 10.94 -15.06
N ALA A 34 16.60 12.12 -15.59
CA ALA A 34 17.84 12.84 -15.40
C ALA A 34 17.61 14.35 -15.33
N LYS A 35 18.29 15.02 -14.40
CA LYS A 35 18.44 16.49 -14.40
C LYS A 35 19.33 16.94 -15.57
N ASN A 36 20.27 16.08 -15.99
CA ASN A 36 21.14 16.24 -17.16
C ASN A 36 21.30 14.88 -17.84
N LEU A 37 20.61 14.69 -18.97
CA LEU A 37 20.61 13.43 -19.73
C LEU A 37 22.03 12.98 -20.12
N LYS A 38 22.87 13.92 -20.57
CA LYS A 38 24.23 13.61 -21.01
C LYS A 38 25.09 13.03 -19.89
N ASN A 39 25.05 13.63 -18.71
CA ASN A 39 25.85 13.19 -17.58
C ASN A 39 25.32 11.85 -17.05
N ARG A 40 24.00 11.73 -16.90
CA ARG A 40 23.34 10.56 -16.31
C ARG A 40 23.48 9.32 -17.19
N VAL A 41 23.15 9.40 -18.47
CA VAL A 41 23.25 8.24 -19.37
C VAL A 41 24.70 7.79 -19.56
N ARG A 42 25.63 8.75 -19.63
CA ARG A 42 27.07 8.41 -19.71
C ARG A 42 27.60 7.71 -18.46
N SER A 43 27.05 7.99 -17.28
CA SER A 43 27.51 7.37 -16.04
C SER A 43 27.35 5.85 -16.05
N TYR A 44 26.33 5.30 -16.71
CA TYR A 44 26.16 3.85 -16.84
C TYR A 44 27.27 3.14 -17.61
N PHE A 45 27.95 3.85 -18.50
CA PHE A 45 29.01 3.29 -19.37
C PHE A 45 30.41 3.66 -18.92
N ARG A 46 30.56 4.29 -17.72
CA ARG A 46 31.83 4.75 -17.16
C ARG A 46 31.99 4.27 -15.71
N GLY A 47 33.22 3.85 -15.36
CA GLY A 47 33.57 3.44 -13.99
C GLY A 47 33.11 2.01 -13.63
N SER A 48 33.29 1.64 -12.36
CA SER A 48 32.82 0.41 -11.79
C SER A 48 31.44 0.66 -11.13
N HIS A 49 30.54 -0.28 -11.27
CA HIS A 49 29.20 -0.21 -10.72
C HIS A 49 28.99 -1.33 -9.69
N ASP A 50 27.92 -1.25 -8.94
CA ASP A 50 27.47 -2.36 -8.13
C ASP A 50 26.98 -3.51 -9.02
N THR A 51 26.92 -4.72 -8.48
CA THR A 51 26.57 -5.95 -9.21
C THR A 51 25.26 -5.85 -9.99
N LYS A 52 24.30 -5.07 -9.48
CA LYS A 52 22.98 -4.92 -10.12
C LYS A 52 23.03 -3.98 -11.32
N THR A 53 23.70 -2.85 -11.16
CA THR A 53 23.90 -1.89 -12.26
C THR A 53 24.77 -2.53 -13.33
N GLU A 54 25.76 -3.35 -12.98
CA GLU A 54 26.54 -4.12 -13.94
C GLU A 54 25.66 -5.10 -14.73
N LEU A 55 24.70 -5.78 -14.07
CA LEU A 55 23.76 -6.65 -14.74
C LEU A 55 22.87 -5.86 -15.71
N LEU A 56 22.32 -4.72 -15.29
CA LEU A 56 21.57 -3.84 -16.18
C LEU A 56 22.41 -3.43 -17.39
N VAL A 57 23.61 -2.90 -17.16
CA VAL A 57 24.52 -2.42 -18.23
C VAL A 57 24.89 -3.54 -19.20
N SER A 58 25.05 -4.78 -18.72
CA SER A 58 25.35 -5.94 -19.57
C SER A 58 24.21 -6.28 -20.54
N GLU A 59 22.97 -5.96 -20.18
CA GLU A 59 21.79 -6.23 -21.02
C GLU A 59 21.44 -5.05 -21.96
N ILE A 60 22.05 -3.86 -21.78
CA ILE A 60 21.78 -2.68 -22.63
C ILE A 60 22.38 -2.89 -24.01
N ALA A 61 21.54 -2.95 -25.02
CA ALA A 61 21.93 -2.99 -26.44
C ALA A 61 21.71 -1.65 -27.16
N ASP A 62 20.73 -0.86 -26.70
CA ASP A 62 20.41 0.47 -27.23
C ASP A 62 19.74 1.33 -26.15
N PHE A 63 19.61 2.64 -26.42
CA PHE A 63 18.82 3.52 -25.58
C PHE A 63 18.12 4.61 -26.40
N GLU A 64 17.03 5.13 -25.86
CA GLU A 64 16.29 6.30 -26.32
C GLU A 64 16.23 7.34 -25.21
N PHE A 65 15.91 8.59 -25.56
CA PHE A 65 15.70 9.64 -24.58
C PHE A 65 14.61 10.61 -25.04
N ILE A 66 13.94 11.22 -24.07
CA ILE A 66 12.91 12.26 -24.24
C ILE A 66 13.34 13.46 -23.41
N VAL A 67 13.47 14.61 -24.06
CA VAL A 67 13.81 15.89 -23.39
C VAL A 67 12.56 16.49 -22.78
N THR A 68 12.68 17.03 -21.57
CA THR A 68 11.60 17.76 -20.87
C THR A 68 12.06 19.17 -20.51
N GLU A 69 11.11 20.04 -20.17
CA GLU A 69 11.40 21.43 -19.80
C GLU A 69 11.87 21.53 -18.34
N SER A 70 11.43 20.61 -17.48
CA SER A 70 11.75 20.61 -16.06
C SER A 70 12.06 19.21 -15.52
N ASN A 71 12.72 19.15 -14.35
CA ASN A 71 12.97 17.89 -13.64
C ASN A 71 11.68 17.26 -13.10
N ILE A 72 10.68 18.08 -12.76
CA ILE A 72 9.36 17.62 -12.31
C ILE A 72 8.63 16.93 -13.46
N GLU A 73 8.66 17.53 -14.66
CA GLU A 73 8.08 16.93 -15.86
C GLU A 73 8.77 15.60 -16.20
N ALA A 74 10.11 15.55 -16.09
CA ALA A 74 10.86 14.30 -16.26
C ALA A 74 10.40 13.22 -15.26
N LEU A 75 10.17 13.58 -13.99
CA LEU A 75 9.70 12.65 -12.96
C LEU A 75 8.30 12.09 -13.28
N LEU A 76 7.36 12.94 -13.68
CA LEU A 76 6.01 12.51 -14.05
C LEU A 76 6.03 11.61 -15.31
N LEU A 77 6.88 11.97 -16.29
CA LEU A 77 7.04 11.17 -17.50
C LEU A 77 7.67 9.80 -17.20
N GLU A 78 8.71 9.75 -16.37
CA GLU A 78 9.35 8.50 -15.93
C GLU A 78 8.32 7.53 -15.32
N ILE A 79 7.50 8.02 -14.38
CA ILE A 79 6.50 7.20 -13.69
C ILE A 79 5.48 6.64 -14.68
N ASN A 80 5.00 7.45 -15.61
CA ASN A 80 4.06 7.01 -16.65
C ASN A 80 4.70 5.94 -17.56
N LEU A 81 5.93 6.17 -18.01
CA LEU A 81 6.66 5.22 -18.85
C LEU A 81 6.95 3.88 -18.14
N ILE A 82 7.25 3.92 -16.83
CA ILE A 82 7.41 2.71 -16.03
C ILE A 82 6.08 1.95 -15.94
N GLN A 83 4.97 2.65 -15.72
CA GLN A 83 3.65 2.03 -15.63
C GLN A 83 3.20 1.40 -16.95
N GLU A 84 3.45 2.07 -18.08
CA GLU A 84 3.07 1.58 -19.41
C GLU A 84 3.92 0.38 -19.85
N ASN A 85 5.23 0.42 -19.62
CA ASN A 85 6.17 -0.56 -20.16
C ASN A 85 6.55 -1.67 -19.17
N MET A 86 6.29 -1.49 -17.87
CA MET A 86 6.62 -2.43 -16.80
C MET A 86 8.04 -3.01 -16.90
N PRO A 87 9.10 -2.18 -16.98
CA PRO A 87 10.45 -2.63 -17.30
C PRO A 87 11.02 -3.58 -16.24
N LYS A 88 11.90 -4.49 -16.66
CA LYS A 88 12.46 -5.55 -15.81
C LYS A 88 13.25 -5.02 -14.61
N PHE A 89 14.02 -3.94 -14.81
CA PHE A 89 14.94 -3.37 -13.81
C PHE A 89 14.38 -2.20 -13.02
N ASN A 90 13.18 -1.71 -13.35
CA ASN A 90 12.52 -0.70 -12.52
C ASN A 90 11.87 -1.29 -11.28
N ILE A 91 11.61 -0.44 -10.30
CA ILE A 91 10.89 -0.79 -9.08
C ILE A 91 9.50 -1.29 -9.49
N ARG A 92 9.16 -2.50 -9.01
CA ARG A 92 7.81 -3.04 -9.13
C ARG A 92 7.22 -3.13 -7.74
N LEU A 93 6.17 -2.39 -7.50
CA LEU A 93 5.38 -2.57 -6.29
C LEU A 93 4.64 -3.91 -6.42
N LYS A 94 5.21 -4.96 -5.84
CA LYS A 94 4.62 -6.31 -5.78
C LYS A 94 3.78 -6.44 -4.53
N ASP A 95 2.83 -5.56 -4.29
CA ASP A 95 2.02 -5.70 -3.11
C ASP A 95 0.63 -6.22 -3.45
N ASP A 96 0.42 -7.52 -3.16
CA ASP A 96 -0.88 -8.18 -3.22
C ASP A 96 -1.77 -7.83 -2.00
N LYS A 97 -1.25 -7.07 -1.05
CA LYS A 97 -1.96 -6.69 0.17
C LYS A 97 -2.81 -5.45 -0.06
N SER A 98 -3.92 -5.60 -0.74
CA SER A 98 -4.94 -4.57 -0.79
C SER A 98 -5.77 -4.59 0.49
N TYR A 99 -5.80 -3.44 1.18
CA TYR A 99 -6.53 -3.26 2.43
C TYR A 99 -8.01 -2.99 2.17
N PRO A 100 -8.92 -3.43 3.05
CA PRO A 100 -10.33 -3.20 2.89
C PRO A 100 -10.73 -1.77 3.26
N PHE A 101 -11.66 -1.23 2.50
CA PHE A 101 -12.35 0.03 2.72
C PHE A 101 -13.84 -0.20 2.89
N ILE A 102 -14.50 0.60 3.70
CA ILE A 102 -15.96 0.72 3.70
C ILE A 102 -16.34 1.77 2.67
N LYS A 103 -17.17 1.39 1.71
CA LYS A 103 -17.65 2.25 0.62
C LYS A 103 -19.13 2.52 0.79
N ILE A 104 -19.52 3.81 0.66
CA ILE A 104 -20.89 4.22 0.41
C ILE A 104 -21.03 4.46 -1.08
N THR A 105 -21.93 3.75 -1.77
CA THR A 105 -22.11 3.89 -3.21
C THR A 105 -22.82 5.19 -3.56
N LYS A 106 -22.49 5.79 -4.72
CA LYS A 106 -23.19 6.94 -5.29
C LYS A 106 -24.35 6.44 -6.15
N GLU A 107 -25.38 5.94 -5.50
CA GLU A 107 -26.64 5.50 -6.11
C GLU A 107 -27.78 6.32 -5.52
N LEU A 108 -28.95 6.39 -6.20
CA LEU A 108 -30.14 7.01 -5.65
C LEU A 108 -30.49 6.43 -4.27
N TYR A 109 -30.30 5.13 -4.11
CA TYR A 109 -30.44 4.40 -2.85
C TYR A 109 -29.08 3.82 -2.45
N PRO A 110 -28.27 4.53 -1.67
CA PRO A 110 -26.92 4.15 -1.34
C PRO A 110 -26.81 2.81 -0.62
N ARG A 111 -25.68 2.12 -0.78
CA ARG A 111 -25.33 0.87 -0.10
C ARG A 111 -24.00 0.98 0.61
N LEU A 112 -23.88 0.26 1.73
CA LEU A 112 -22.60 0.04 2.42
C LEU A 112 -21.95 -1.23 1.90
N LEU A 113 -20.76 -1.12 1.32
CA LEU A 113 -20.00 -2.24 0.77
C LEU A 113 -18.59 -2.25 1.37
N ILE A 114 -17.98 -3.43 1.42
CA ILE A 114 -16.54 -3.56 1.66
C ILE A 114 -15.87 -3.79 0.32
N THR A 115 -14.84 -3.04 0.03
CA THR A 115 -14.04 -3.15 -1.19
C THR A 115 -12.57 -3.02 -0.87
N ARG A 116 -11.72 -3.61 -1.71
CA ARG A 116 -10.27 -3.43 -1.64
C ARG A 116 -9.74 -2.50 -2.72
N GLN A 117 -10.61 -2.07 -3.62
CA GLN A 117 -10.25 -1.16 -4.71
C GLN A 117 -10.99 0.16 -4.56
N VAL A 118 -10.27 1.25 -4.62
CA VAL A 118 -10.82 2.60 -4.71
C VAL A 118 -11.00 2.94 -6.17
N LYS A 119 -12.22 3.33 -6.57
CA LYS A 119 -12.56 3.70 -7.94
C LYS A 119 -13.04 5.15 -8.00
N LYS A 120 -12.77 5.85 -9.10
CA LYS A 120 -13.31 7.20 -9.37
C LYS A 120 -14.77 7.11 -9.83
N ASP A 121 -15.64 6.53 -9.01
CA ASP A 121 -17.06 6.32 -9.30
C ASP A 121 -17.98 7.25 -8.48
N GLY A 122 -17.39 8.23 -7.80
CA GLY A 122 -18.10 9.20 -6.97
C GLY A 122 -18.63 8.64 -5.65
N GLY A 123 -18.34 7.38 -5.32
CA GLY A 123 -18.63 6.80 -4.00
C GLY A 123 -17.71 7.36 -2.92
N LEU A 124 -18.17 7.32 -1.67
CA LEU A 124 -17.36 7.70 -0.51
C LEU A 124 -16.64 6.48 0.04
N TYR A 125 -15.34 6.60 0.30
CA TYR A 125 -14.49 5.53 0.79
C TYR A 125 -13.92 5.90 2.15
N PHE A 126 -13.99 4.97 3.11
CA PHE A 126 -13.49 5.12 4.47
C PHE A 126 -12.51 3.99 4.81
N GLY A 127 -11.38 4.32 5.38
CA GLY A 127 -10.30 3.38 5.67
C GLY A 127 -8.94 3.91 5.21
N PRO A 128 -7.93 3.09 4.97
CA PRO A 128 -7.95 1.62 4.99
C PRO A 128 -8.14 1.03 6.40
N TYR A 129 -8.75 -0.15 6.48
CA TYR A 129 -8.84 -0.92 7.73
C TYR A 129 -7.72 -1.97 7.79
N PRO A 130 -7.23 -2.33 9.00
CA PRO A 130 -6.07 -3.22 9.14
C PRO A 130 -6.30 -4.61 8.55
N ASP A 131 -7.52 -5.11 8.62
CA ASP A 131 -7.91 -6.40 8.06
C ASP A 131 -9.41 -6.44 7.71
N SER A 132 -9.82 -7.51 7.03
CA SER A 132 -11.22 -7.69 6.64
C SER A 132 -12.14 -7.96 7.83
N GLY A 133 -11.62 -8.47 8.95
CA GLY A 133 -12.39 -8.69 10.19
C GLY A 133 -12.83 -7.35 10.77
N ALA A 134 -11.88 -6.42 10.98
CA ALA A 134 -12.16 -5.09 11.49
C ALA A 134 -13.14 -4.31 10.61
N ALA A 135 -12.97 -4.35 9.28
CA ALA A 135 -13.89 -3.71 8.34
C ALA A 135 -15.30 -4.31 8.42
N ASN A 136 -15.41 -5.66 8.54
CA ASN A 136 -16.70 -6.35 8.67
C ASN A 136 -17.39 -6.06 10.00
N GLU A 137 -16.68 -5.99 11.11
CA GLU A 137 -17.24 -5.64 12.42
C GLU A 137 -17.87 -4.24 12.38
N ILE A 138 -17.14 -3.25 11.86
CA ILE A 138 -17.65 -1.89 11.72
C ILE A 138 -18.84 -1.86 10.76
N LYS A 139 -18.74 -2.53 9.61
CA LYS A 139 -19.85 -2.61 8.67
C LYS A 139 -21.10 -3.24 9.30
N LYS A 140 -20.95 -4.33 10.05
CA LYS A 140 -22.08 -4.96 10.77
C LYS A 140 -22.72 -4.00 11.76
N LEU A 141 -21.92 -3.22 12.49
CA LEU A 141 -22.45 -2.21 13.41
C LEU A 141 -23.21 -1.11 12.64
N LEU A 142 -22.63 -0.58 11.55
CA LEU A 142 -23.30 0.40 10.70
C LEU A 142 -24.60 -0.14 10.10
N ASP A 143 -24.62 -1.40 9.68
CA ASP A 143 -25.81 -2.07 9.14
C ASP A 143 -26.95 -2.23 10.17
N ARG A 144 -26.63 -2.28 11.46
CA ARG A 144 -27.62 -2.32 12.56
C ARG A 144 -28.12 -0.93 12.95
N ILE A 145 -27.30 0.09 12.83
CA ILE A 145 -27.66 1.46 13.20
C ILE A 145 -28.36 2.18 12.04
N PHE A 146 -27.90 1.97 10.81
CA PHE A 146 -28.33 2.72 9.63
C PHE A 146 -29.00 1.79 8.62
N PRO A 147 -30.30 2.00 8.29
CA PRO A 147 -31.06 1.12 7.43
C PRO A 147 -30.80 1.35 5.92
N PHE A 148 -29.54 1.17 5.49
CA PHE A 148 -29.16 1.26 4.08
C PHE A 148 -29.77 0.13 3.25
N LYS A 149 -29.88 0.37 1.93
CA LYS A 149 -30.23 -0.65 0.96
C LYS A 149 -29.26 -1.83 1.02
N LYS A 150 -29.77 -3.06 1.18
CA LYS A 150 -28.95 -4.29 1.21
C LYS A 150 -28.91 -5.03 -0.12
N CYS A 151 -29.98 -4.97 -0.91
CA CYS A 151 -30.14 -5.71 -2.16
C CYS A 151 -29.48 -4.99 -3.34
N LYS A 152 -28.95 -5.73 -4.30
CA LYS A 152 -28.48 -5.20 -5.58
C LYS A 152 -29.67 -4.92 -6.50
N ASN A 153 -30.56 -5.87 -6.66
CA ASN A 153 -31.80 -5.77 -7.42
C ASN A 153 -32.98 -5.76 -6.47
N PRO A 154 -33.75 -4.67 -6.42
CA PRO A 154 -34.91 -4.60 -5.53
C PRO A 154 -36.02 -5.55 -6.02
N ALA A 155 -36.62 -6.27 -5.08
CA ALA A 155 -37.82 -7.06 -5.32
C ALA A 155 -39.08 -6.25 -4.98
N ASN A 156 -40.23 -6.60 -5.58
CA ASN A 156 -41.50 -5.95 -5.29
C ASN A 156 -42.11 -6.38 -3.93
N LYS A 157 -41.31 -6.99 -3.05
CA LYS A 157 -41.71 -7.45 -1.72
C LYS A 157 -40.69 -6.98 -0.69
N VAL A 158 -41.16 -6.65 0.51
CA VAL A 158 -40.30 -6.39 1.67
C VAL A 158 -39.45 -7.62 1.99
N CYS A 159 -38.19 -7.40 2.25
CA CYS A 159 -37.23 -8.47 2.57
C CYS A 159 -37.06 -8.60 4.09
N PHE A 160 -36.40 -9.68 4.52
CA PHE A 160 -36.10 -9.93 5.93
C PHE A 160 -35.44 -8.72 6.63
N TYR A 161 -34.49 -8.04 5.95
CA TYR A 161 -33.80 -6.88 6.54
C TYR A 161 -34.73 -5.69 6.84
N TYR A 162 -35.86 -5.56 6.16
CA TYR A 162 -36.88 -4.57 6.50
C TYR A 162 -37.53 -4.90 7.84
N HIS A 163 -37.92 -6.16 8.04
CA HIS A 163 -38.59 -6.59 9.26
C HIS A 163 -37.70 -6.46 10.51
N ILE A 164 -36.39 -6.56 10.37
CA ILE A 164 -35.43 -6.34 11.47
C ILE A 164 -34.88 -4.91 11.52
N GLY A 165 -35.51 -3.96 10.82
CA GLY A 165 -35.11 -2.52 10.84
C GLY A 165 -33.78 -2.16 10.23
N GLN A 166 -33.16 -3.06 9.46
CA GLN A 166 -31.86 -2.83 8.82
C GLN A 166 -31.94 -2.38 7.37
N CYS A 167 -33.13 -2.16 6.83
CA CYS A 167 -33.38 -1.66 5.47
C CYS A 167 -34.72 -0.93 5.42
N ASN A 168 -34.80 0.17 4.71
CA ASN A 168 -36.04 0.95 4.58
C ASN A 168 -36.93 0.52 3.41
N ALA A 169 -36.75 -0.66 2.83
CA ALA A 169 -37.59 -1.19 1.73
C ALA A 169 -37.92 -0.13 0.65
N HIS A 170 -36.91 0.58 0.18
CA HIS A 170 -36.97 1.75 -0.72
C HIS A 170 -37.87 1.57 -1.97
N THR A 171 -38.20 0.35 -2.34
CA THR A 171 -39.11 0.03 -3.46
C THR A 171 -40.58 0.10 -3.09
N ILE A 172 -40.91 0.07 -1.81
CA ILE A 172 -42.29 -0.01 -1.28
C ILE A 172 -42.58 1.21 -0.39
N CYS A 173 -41.59 1.60 0.43
CA CYS A 173 -41.68 2.80 1.26
C CYS A 173 -41.08 3.99 0.46
N HIS A 174 -41.91 4.94 0.10
CA HIS A 174 -41.47 6.17 -0.59
C HIS A 174 -40.61 7.01 0.33
N THR A 175 -39.29 6.79 0.26
CA THR A 175 -38.28 7.60 0.96
C THR A 175 -37.80 8.71 0.07
N THR A 176 -37.68 9.93 0.62
CA THR A 176 -37.20 11.11 -0.11
C THR A 176 -35.69 11.06 -0.31
N GLU A 177 -35.19 11.80 -1.30
CA GLU A 177 -33.75 11.94 -1.54
C GLU A 177 -33.02 12.55 -0.32
N ASP A 178 -33.64 13.55 0.32
CA ASP A 178 -33.14 14.20 1.53
C ASP A 178 -32.91 13.22 2.68
N TYR A 179 -33.78 12.22 2.83
CA TYR A 179 -33.62 11.15 3.80
C TYR A 179 -32.30 10.38 3.58
N TRP A 180 -32.02 10.00 2.32
CA TRP A 180 -30.82 9.25 2.00
C TRP A 180 -29.55 10.08 2.11
N GLN A 181 -29.60 11.37 1.75
CA GLN A 181 -28.51 12.31 1.95
C GLN A 181 -28.20 12.49 3.44
N GLY A 182 -29.23 12.64 4.27
CA GLY A 182 -29.10 12.70 5.73
C GLY A 182 -28.46 11.44 6.32
N LEU A 183 -28.86 10.26 5.83
CA LEU A 183 -28.30 8.98 6.27
C LEU A 183 -26.81 8.84 5.89
N VAL A 184 -26.43 9.28 4.69
CA VAL A 184 -25.03 9.29 4.25
C VAL A 184 -24.19 10.22 5.12
N GLU A 185 -24.71 11.43 5.43
CA GLU A 185 -23.98 12.40 6.25
C GLU A 185 -23.87 11.90 7.73
N ASP A 186 -24.89 11.26 8.28
CA ASP A 186 -24.81 10.65 9.61
C ASP A 186 -23.74 9.55 9.68
N VAL A 187 -23.64 8.67 8.66
CA VAL A 187 -22.56 7.65 8.60
C VAL A 187 -21.19 8.28 8.42
N LYS A 188 -21.08 9.31 7.57
CA LYS A 188 -19.85 10.05 7.39
C LYS A 188 -19.38 10.68 8.70
N ASN A 189 -20.29 11.32 9.44
CA ASN A 189 -20.00 11.89 10.74
C ASN A 189 -19.59 10.82 11.76
N PHE A 190 -20.29 9.69 11.80
CA PHE A 190 -19.96 8.55 12.65
C PHE A 190 -18.55 8.02 12.36
N LEU A 191 -18.24 7.74 11.10
CA LEU A 191 -16.92 7.24 10.68
C LEU A 191 -15.80 8.27 10.87
N ASN A 192 -16.15 9.57 10.92
CA ASN A 192 -15.24 10.65 11.26
C ASN A 192 -15.12 10.92 12.77
N GLY A 193 -15.75 10.08 13.61
CA GLY A 193 -15.64 10.17 15.08
C GLY A 193 -16.61 11.16 15.75
N HIS A 194 -17.57 11.71 15.01
CA HIS A 194 -18.65 12.57 15.53
C HIS A 194 -19.88 11.71 15.82
N ASP A 195 -19.80 10.90 16.86
CA ASP A 195 -20.80 9.88 17.20
C ASP A 195 -21.81 10.33 18.29
N ASP A 196 -21.63 11.50 18.89
CA ASP A 196 -22.46 11.96 20.01
C ASP A 196 -23.95 12.04 19.64
N LYS A 197 -24.29 12.53 18.44
CA LYS A 197 -25.67 12.60 17.93
C LYS A 197 -26.32 11.22 17.88
N ILE A 198 -25.58 10.24 17.37
CA ILE A 198 -26.05 8.85 17.20
C ILE A 198 -26.22 8.17 18.54
N VAL A 199 -25.23 8.34 19.44
CA VAL A 199 -25.33 7.80 20.81
C VAL A 199 -26.54 8.36 21.53
N ASN A 200 -26.84 9.66 21.40
CA ASN A 200 -28.04 10.26 22.00
C ASN A 200 -29.33 9.73 21.40
N GLN A 201 -29.37 9.52 20.06
CA GLN A 201 -30.53 8.88 19.41
C GLN A 201 -30.75 7.43 19.86
N LEU A 202 -29.67 6.64 20.00
CA LEU A 202 -29.75 5.27 20.51
C LEU A 202 -30.23 5.24 21.98
N LYS A 203 -29.75 6.17 22.82
CA LYS A 203 -30.22 6.30 24.21
C LYS A 203 -31.70 6.67 24.31
N ALA A 204 -32.19 7.56 23.45
CA ALA A 204 -33.59 7.91 23.38
C ALA A 204 -34.45 6.68 22.99
N LYS A 205 -34.05 5.97 21.93
CA LYS A 205 -34.74 4.73 21.51
C LYS A 205 -34.74 3.63 22.59
N MET A 206 -33.59 3.49 23.29
CA MET A 206 -33.48 2.54 24.40
C MET A 206 -34.48 2.86 25.49
N LYS A 207 -34.62 4.14 25.83
CA LYS A 207 -35.57 4.60 26.84
C LYS A 207 -37.03 4.36 26.40
N ASP A 208 -37.38 4.75 25.17
CA ASP A 208 -38.72 4.54 24.60
C ASP A 208 -39.14 3.06 24.62
N MET A 209 -38.23 2.15 24.26
CA MET A 209 -38.48 0.71 24.29
C MET A 209 -38.65 0.21 25.74
N SER A 210 -37.86 0.73 26.66
CA SER A 210 -37.99 0.41 28.08
C SER A 210 -39.32 0.89 28.67
N ASP A 211 -39.76 2.10 28.32
CA ASP A 211 -41.04 2.67 28.75
C ASP A 211 -42.26 1.89 28.19
N GLN A 212 -42.08 1.29 26.99
CA GLN A 212 -43.04 0.39 26.37
C GLN A 212 -42.97 -1.08 26.89
N MET A 213 -42.11 -1.35 27.89
CA MET A 213 -41.82 -2.69 28.42
C MET A 213 -41.24 -3.69 27.40
N GLU A 214 -40.73 -3.22 26.26
CA GLU A 214 -39.99 -4.02 25.25
C GLU A 214 -38.53 -4.21 25.65
N PHE A 215 -38.27 -4.91 26.74
CA PHE A 215 -36.94 -4.98 27.37
C PHE A 215 -35.90 -5.66 26.50
N GLU A 216 -36.26 -6.61 25.64
CA GLU A 216 -35.34 -7.25 24.71
C GLU A 216 -34.81 -6.25 23.68
N ARG A 217 -35.68 -5.41 23.12
CA ARG A 217 -35.29 -4.32 22.20
C ARG A 217 -34.47 -3.22 22.90
N ALA A 218 -34.85 -2.90 24.14
CA ALA A 218 -34.07 -1.95 24.93
C ALA A 218 -32.63 -2.47 25.17
N ALA A 219 -32.48 -3.79 25.44
CA ALA A 219 -31.19 -4.43 25.57
C ALA A 219 -30.36 -4.39 24.27
N GLU A 220 -30.99 -4.57 23.11
CA GLU A 220 -30.30 -4.41 21.80
C GLU A 220 -29.71 -2.99 21.60
N TYR A 221 -30.48 -1.95 21.97
CA TYR A 221 -29.97 -0.57 21.89
C TYR A 221 -28.82 -0.31 22.88
N ARG A 222 -28.91 -0.88 24.11
CA ARG A 222 -27.80 -0.82 25.07
C ARG A 222 -26.52 -1.44 24.50
N ASP A 223 -26.63 -2.62 23.90
CA ASP A 223 -25.50 -3.35 23.33
C ASP A 223 -24.91 -2.60 22.12
N LEU A 224 -25.73 -1.90 21.33
CA LEU A 224 -25.27 -1.00 20.28
C LEU A 224 -24.48 0.19 20.84
N ILE A 225 -24.95 0.82 21.92
CA ILE A 225 -24.26 1.93 22.60
C ILE A 225 -22.91 1.45 23.14
N GLU A 226 -22.85 0.26 23.73
CA GLU A 226 -21.62 -0.34 24.24
C GLU A 226 -20.63 -0.64 23.09
N ALA A 227 -21.10 -1.19 21.97
CA ALA A 227 -20.29 -1.42 20.79
C ALA A 227 -19.69 -0.11 20.22
N VAL A 228 -20.50 0.97 20.15
CA VAL A 228 -20.03 2.29 19.74
C VAL A 228 -18.99 2.81 20.74
N SER A 229 -19.23 2.69 22.04
CA SER A 229 -18.29 3.13 23.07
C SER A 229 -16.97 2.36 23.05
N THR A 230 -17.02 1.07 22.77
CA THR A 230 -15.82 0.21 22.63
C THR A 230 -14.99 0.61 21.41
N LEU A 231 -15.64 0.89 20.28
CA LEU A 231 -14.96 1.47 19.12
C LEU A 231 -14.32 2.82 19.48
N ARG A 232 -15.04 3.69 20.19
CA ARG A 232 -14.55 4.98 20.66
C ARG A 232 -13.34 4.82 21.60
N THR A 233 -13.35 3.85 22.50
CA THR A 233 -12.24 3.62 23.47
C THR A 233 -11.00 3.05 22.75
N LYS A 234 -11.16 2.08 21.87
CA LYS A 234 -10.08 1.64 20.97
C LYS A 234 -9.54 2.80 20.15
N GLN A 235 -10.36 3.80 19.90
CA GLN A 235 -10.05 5.00 19.13
C GLN A 235 -9.45 6.14 19.96
N ARG A 236 -9.67 6.25 21.27
CA ARG A 236 -9.30 7.41 22.11
C ARG A 236 -7.84 7.49 22.53
N VAL A 237 -7.04 6.47 22.29
CA VAL A 237 -5.67 6.38 22.85
C VAL A 237 -4.65 7.30 22.17
N ILE A 238 -4.97 7.97 21.06
CA ILE A 238 -4.00 8.87 20.40
C ILE A 238 -4.67 10.15 19.89
N ARG A 239 -4.45 11.29 20.61
CA ARG A 239 -4.36 12.71 20.22
C ARG A 239 -5.54 13.51 19.66
N GLN A 240 -5.48 14.83 20.03
CA GLN A 240 -6.40 15.92 19.69
C GLN A 240 -6.44 16.32 18.20
N ASP A 241 -5.57 15.77 17.36
CA ASP A 241 -5.44 16.13 15.95
C ASP A 241 -6.07 15.04 15.06
N MET A 242 -7.23 15.32 14.52
CA MET A 242 -8.06 14.41 13.70
C MET A 242 -7.65 14.37 12.22
N GLN A 243 -6.44 14.77 11.86
CA GLN A 243 -6.00 14.82 10.46
C GLN A 243 -5.58 13.45 9.94
N ASP A 244 -5.95 13.21 8.68
CA ASP A 244 -5.48 12.06 7.92
C ASP A 244 -4.10 12.33 7.36
N ARG A 245 -3.14 11.44 7.64
CA ARG A 245 -1.73 11.59 7.26
C ARG A 245 -1.13 10.29 6.78
N ASP A 246 -0.24 10.39 5.82
CA ASP A 246 0.72 9.34 5.50
C ASP A 246 2.12 9.83 5.88
N ILE A 247 2.84 9.00 6.61
CA ILE A 247 4.17 9.33 7.14
C ILE A 247 5.16 8.35 6.51
N PHE A 248 6.06 8.90 5.75
CA PHE A 248 7.08 8.15 5.05
C PHE A 248 8.41 8.19 5.79
N GLY A 249 9.10 7.07 5.77
CA GLY A 249 10.49 6.95 6.16
C GLY A 249 11.17 5.89 5.30
N TYR A 250 12.44 6.04 5.01
CA TYR A 250 13.19 5.04 4.26
C TYR A 250 14.59 4.81 4.86
N TYR A 251 15.15 3.69 4.47
CA TYR A 251 16.53 3.31 4.80
C TYR A 251 17.14 2.52 3.64
N VAL A 252 18.41 2.78 3.35
CA VAL A 252 19.17 2.09 2.30
C VAL A 252 20.36 1.36 2.87
N ASP A 253 20.58 0.13 2.42
CA ASP A 253 21.75 -0.67 2.78
C ASP A 253 21.99 -1.77 1.74
N LYS A 254 23.26 -2.11 1.48
CA LYS A 254 23.69 -3.18 0.58
C LYS A 254 22.94 -3.20 -0.77
N GLY A 255 22.70 -2.00 -1.38
CA GLY A 255 21.99 -1.86 -2.65
C GLY A 255 20.49 -2.15 -2.61
N TRP A 256 19.87 -2.13 -1.41
CA TRP A 256 18.44 -2.23 -1.21
C TRP A 256 17.90 -1.00 -0.50
N MET A 257 16.69 -0.61 -0.88
CA MET A 257 15.89 0.39 -0.17
C MET A 257 14.73 -0.30 0.52
N CYS A 258 14.46 0.12 1.76
CA CYS A 258 13.24 -0.19 2.47
C CYS A 258 12.47 1.10 2.71
N VAL A 259 11.26 1.20 2.21
CA VAL A 259 10.35 2.30 2.52
C VAL A 259 9.28 1.80 3.49
N GLN A 260 9.09 2.57 4.56
CA GLN A 260 8.06 2.36 5.56
C GLN A 260 7.04 3.47 5.46
N VAL A 261 5.76 3.12 5.33
CA VAL A 261 4.64 4.05 5.34
C VAL A 261 3.79 3.80 6.57
N PHE A 262 3.50 4.86 7.31
CA PHE A 262 2.53 4.82 8.40
C PHE A 262 1.27 5.56 7.99
N PHE A 263 0.15 4.88 8.04
CA PHE A 263 -1.17 5.45 7.78
C PHE A 263 -1.79 5.93 9.07
N VAL A 264 -1.91 7.25 9.21
CA VAL A 264 -2.64 7.89 10.30
C VAL A 264 -3.97 8.37 9.75
N ARG A 265 -5.05 7.90 10.34
CA ARG A 265 -6.42 8.34 10.01
C ARG A 265 -7.10 8.77 11.28
N GLN A 266 -7.70 9.98 11.24
CA GLN A 266 -8.32 10.59 12.42
C GLN A 266 -7.35 10.66 13.62
N GLY A 267 -6.10 11.04 13.36
CA GLY A 267 -5.06 11.14 14.40
C GLY A 267 -4.53 9.80 14.92
N LYS A 268 -4.94 8.65 14.39
CA LYS A 268 -4.49 7.32 14.84
C LYS A 268 -3.67 6.63 13.80
N LEU A 269 -2.57 6.02 14.25
CA LEU A 269 -1.82 5.07 13.43
C LEU A 269 -2.67 3.79 13.28
N ILE A 270 -3.32 3.64 12.13
CA ILE A 270 -4.17 2.47 11.86
C ILE A 270 -3.40 1.33 11.22
N GLN A 271 -2.29 1.64 10.53
CA GLN A 271 -1.59 0.66 9.73
C GLN A 271 -0.16 1.10 9.41
N ARG A 272 0.66 0.12 9.08
CA ARG A 272 1.98 0.31 8.47
C ARG A 272 2.09 -0.52 7.19
N ASP A 273 2.78 0.02 6.21
CA ASP A 273 3.19 -0.68 5.01
C ASP A 273 4.71 -0.68 4.88
N VAL A 274 5.28 -1.77 4.39
CA VAL A 274 6.74 -1.98 4.27
C VAL A 274 7.04 -2.52 2.89
N ASN A 275 7.75 -1.73 2.11
CA ASN A 275 8.20 -2.12 0.78
C ASN A 275 9.71 -2.17 0.71
N MET A 276 10.26 -3.26 0.15
CA MET A 276 11.68 -3.47 0.00
C MET A 276 12.01 -3.81 -1.45
N PHE A 277 12.88 -3.03 -2.04
CA PHE A 277 13.28 -3.19 -3.42
C PHE A 277 14.75 -2.84 -3.62
N PRO A 278 15.40 -3.40 -4.65
CA PRO A 278 16.73 -2.96 -5.03
C PRO A 278 16.67 -1.55 -5.59
N TYR A 279 17.60 -0.67 -5.21
CA TYR A 279 17.73 0.65 -5.82
C TYR A 279 18.96 0.73 -6.72
N TYR A 280 18.88 1.54 -7.78
CA TYR A 280 19.85 1.62 -8.85
C TYR A 280 20.43 3.02 -9.03
N ASN A 281 19.74 4.01 -8.47
CA ASN A 281 20.08 5.41 -8.63
C ASN A 281 20.51 6.03 -7.30
N ASP A 282 20.30 7.31 -7.19
CA ASP A 282 20.33 8.02 -5.93
C ASP A 282 19.08 7.64 -5.09
N ALA A 283 19.25 7.57 -3.77
CA ALA A 283 18.20 7.18 -2.85
C ALA A 283 16.98 8.13 -2.90
N GLU A 284 17.20 9.42 -3.11
CA GLU A 284 16.14 10.41 -3.28
C GLU A 284 15.32 10.12 -4.54
N GLU A 285 16.01 9.84 -5.66
CA GLU A 285 15.35 9.59 -6.95
C GLU A 285 14.47 8.35 -6.91
N ASP A 286 14.99 7.25 -6.36
CA ASP A 286 14.24 5.99 -6.27
C ASP A 286 13.10 6.10 -5.26
N PHE A 287 13.26 6.88 -4.18
CA PHE A 287 12.17 7.17 -3.24
C PHE A 287 11.04 7.99 -3.89
N LEU A 288 11.36 9.01 -4.69
CA LEU A 288 10.36 9.78 -5.43
C LEU A 288 9.61 8.92 -6.47
N THR A 289 10.33 8.06 -7.17
CA THR A 289 9.74 7.10 -8.11
C THR A 289 8.79 6.14 -7.38
N TYR A 290 9.19 5.62 -6.21
CA TYR A 290 8.34 4.81 -5.35
C TYR A 290 7.08 5.56 -4.95
N MET A 291 7.19 6.80 -4.44
CA MET A 291 6.02 7.59 -4.03
C MET A 291 5.05 7.83 -5.19
N GLY A 292 5.56 8.11 -6.39
CA GLY A 292 4.74 8.27 -7.57
C GLY A 292 3.94 7.02 -7.91
N GLN A 293 4.59 5.85 -7.94
CA GLN A 293 3.91 4.57 -8.18
C GLN A 293 2.90 4.25 -7.07
N PHE A 294 3.25 4.55 -5.81
CA PHE A 294 2.41 4.31 -4.65
C PHE A 294 1.07 5.06 -4.74
N TYR A 295 1.07 6.35 -5.10
CA TYR A 295 -0.16 7.14 -5.21
C TYR A 295 -0.85 7.07 -6.57
N LEU A 296 -0.20 6.55 -7.60
CA LEU A 296 -0.87 6.19 -8.86
C LEU A 296 -1.73 4.92 -8.71
N ASP A 297 -1.37 4.07 -7.76
CA ASP A 297 -2.18 2.90 -7.45
C ASP A 297 -3.52 3.32 -6.83
N SER A 298 -4.62 2.96 -7.49
CA SER A 298 -5.97 3.26 -7.02
C SER A 298 -6.35 2.62 -5.68
N ARG A 299 -5.47 1.78 -5.14
CA ARG A 299 -5.65 1.16 -3.81
C ARG A 299 -5.32 2.10 -2.66
N HIS A 300 -4.57 3.16 -2.92
CA HIS A 300 -4.16 4.14 -1.91
C HIS A 300 -4.95 5.44 -2.03
N LEU A 301 -5.71 5.76 -0.98
CA LEU A 301 -6.37 7.06 -0.86
C LEU A 301 -5.34 8.11 -0.45
N LYS A 302 -5.29 9.21 -1.19
CA LYS A 302 -4.46 10.35 -0.82
C LYS A 302 -4.94 10.94 0.51
N PRO A 303 -4.06 11.15 1.50
CA PRO A 303 -4.40 11.78 2.77
C PRO A 303 -4.51 13.30 2.61
N LYS A 304 -4.86 14.01 3.68
CA LYS A 304 -4.80 15.48 3.71
C LYS A 304 -3.37 16.01 3.89
N GLU A 305 -2.54 15.26 4.62
CA GLU A 305 -1.16 15.64 4.92
C GLU A 305 -0.21 14.46 4.64
N ILE A 306 0.95 14.75 4.09
CA ILE A 306 2.06 13.80 3.92
C ILE A 306 3.28 14.34 4.66
N PHE A 307 3.92 13.47 5.45
CA PHE A 307 5.19 13.78 6.11
C PHE A 307 6.31 12.99 5.46
N ILE A 308 7.35 13.69 5.01
CA ILE A 308 8.51 13.11 4.31
C ILE A 308 9.81 13.33 5.08
N PRO A 309 10.85 12.51 4.84
CA PRO A 309 12.21 12.72 5.33
C PRO A 309 12.80 14.07 4.91
N GLY A 310 13.76 14.56 5.69
CA GLY A 310 14.32 15.89 5.50
C GLY A 310 15.21 16.07 4.26
N ASP A 311 15.68 14.99 3.68
CA ASP A 311 16.54 14.90 2.52
C ASP A 311 15.77 14.78 1.18
N ILE A 312 14.46 14.59 1.22
CA ILE A 312 13.60 14.46 0.03
C ILE A 312 13.13 15.84 -0.45
N ASP A 313 13.12 16.06 -1.76
CA ASP A 313 12.62 17.31 -2.34
C ASP A 313 11.10 17.43 -2.22
N GLN A 314 10.66 18.49 -1.51
CA GLN A 314 9.23 18.70 -1.23
C GLN A 314 8.44 19.07 -2.48
N GLU A 315 9.01 19.91 -3.36
CA GLU A 315 8.32 20.36 -4.58
C GLU A 315 8.02 19.19 -5.52
N SER A 316 8.97 18.26 -5.63
CA SER A 316 8.77 17.03 -6.42
C SER A 316 7.65 16.16 -5.85
N VAL A 317 7.52 16.04 -4.53
CA VAL A 317 6.43 15.29 -3.90
C VAL A 317 5.09 15.99 -4.09
N GLU A 318 5.03 17.32 -3.92
CA GLU A 318 3.82 18.11 -4.15
C GLU A 318 3.31 17.95 -5.58
N ALA A 319 4.21 17.97 -6.57
CA ALA A 319 3.86 17.72 -7.97
C ALA A 319 3.29 16.32 -8.22
N LEU A 320 3.76 15.30 -7.49
CA LEU A 320 3.26 13.92 -7.61
C LEU A 320 1.86 13.74 -7.01
N VAL A 321 1.60 14.38 -5.86
CA VAL A 321 0.34 14.16 -5.13
C VAL A 321 -0.76 15.14 -5.49
N GLY A 322 -0.41 16.31 -6.04
CA GLY A 322 -1.33 17.38 -6.44
C GLY A 322 -1.71 18.31 -5.29
N ASP A 323 -2.36 19.43 -5.66
CA ASP A 323 -2.62 20.59 -4.77
C ASP A 323 -3.57 20.30 -3.59
N GLU A 324 -4.31 19.19 -3.64
CA GLU A 324 -5.25 18.82 -2.57
C GLU A 324 -4.56 18.26 -1.31
N VAL A 325 -3.28 17.91 -1.40
CA VAL A 325 -2.50 17.26 -0.34
C VAL A 325 -1.39 18.17 0.14
N LYS A 326 -1.33 18.43 1.44
CA LYS A 326 -0.25 19.23 2.02
C LYS A 326 0.95 18.36 2.36
N VAL A 327 2.09 18.67 1.78
CA VAL A 327 3.36 17.98 2.06
C VAL A 327 4.16 18.75 3.11
N PHE A 328 4.67 18.04 4.10
CA PHE A 328 5.47 18.61 5.18
C PHE A 328 6.82 17.89 5.29
N LYS A 329 7.86 18.68 5.53
CA LYS A 329 9.23 18.27 5.83
C LYS A 329 9.58 18.63 7.27
N PRO A 330 9.11 17.85 8.28
CA PRO A 330 9.22 18.25 9.66
C PRO A 330 10.67 18.28 10.14
N GLN A 331 11.09 19.39 10.76
CA GLN A 331 12.46 19.57 11.28
C GLN A 331 12.55 19.29 12.79
N ARG A 332 11.45 19.46 13.55
CA ARG A 332 11.41 19.32 15.01
C ARG A 332 10.02 18.90 15.53
N GLY A 333 9.97 18.54 16.81
CA GLY A 333 8.71 18.18 17.49
C GLY A 333 8.18 16.80 17.10
N GLU A 334 6.92 16.55 17.45
CA GLU A 334 6.26 15.25 17.28
C GLU A 334 6.17 14.76 15.85
N LYS A 335 5.91 15.67 14.89
CA LYS A 335 5.87 15.33 13.46
C LYS A 335 7.20 14.76 12.99
N LYS A 336 8.33 15.33 13.43
CA LYS A 336 9.67 14.80 13.14
C LYS A 336 9.92 13.45 13.81
N GLN A 337 9.42 13.25 15.03
CA GLN A 337 9.53 11.97 15.73
C GLN A 337 8.81 10.85 14.97
N LEU A 338 7.67 11.14 14.35
CA LEU A 338 6.93 10.17 13.53
C LEU A 338 7.70 9.77 12.27
N VAL A 339 8.32 10.73 11.56
CA VAL A 339 9.19 10.44 10.41
C VAL A 339 10.41 9.63 10.86
N ASN A 340 11.05 10.01 11.97
CA ASN A 340 12.18 9.25 12.52
C ASN A 340 11.78 7.82 12.93
N LEU A 341 10.57 7.65 13.47
CA LEU A 341 10.03 6.33 13.80
C LEU A 341 9.83 5.48 12.53
N ALA A 342 9.30 6.06 11.45
CA ALA A 342 9.16 5.37 10.17
C ALA A 342 10.54 4.97 9.60
N THR A 343 11.51 5.88 9.59
CA THR A 343 12.89 5.59 9.17
C THR A 343 13.56 4.51 10.01
N LYS A 344 13.40 4.56 11.35
CA LYS A 344 13.92 3.52 12.25
C LYS A 344 13.31 2.15 11.94
N ASN A 345 12.00 2.09 11.69
CA ASN A 345 11.33 0.85 11.33
C ASN A 345 11.78 0.33 9.96
N ALA A 346 11.99 1.20 8.97
CA ALA A 346 12.56 0.84 7.67
C ALA A 346 13.94 0.18 7.86
N ARG A 347 14.80 0.78 8.69
CA ARG A 347 16.12 0.22 9.01
C ARG A 347 16.01 -1.17 9.64
N VAL A 348 15.21 -1.32 10.69
CA VAL A 348 15.02 -2.62 11.38
C VAL A 348 14.54 -3.69 10.41
N SER A 349 13.54 -3.36 9.58
CA SER A 349 12.98 -4.30 8.62
C SER A 349 14.01 -4.74 7.56
N LEU A 350 14.84 -3.82 7.06
CA LEU A 350 15.88 -4.15 6.09
C LEU A 350 16.99 -5.00 6.70
N THR A 351 17.43 -4.65 7.92
CA THR A 351 18.44 -5.44 8.66
C THR A 351 17.93 -6.87 8.89
N GLN A 352 16.71 -7.05 9.38
CA GLN A 352 16.11 -8.37 9.58
C GLN A 352 16.06 -9.21 8.30
N LYS A 353 15.79 -8.59 7.15
CA LYS A 353 15.84 -9.28 5.86
C LYS A 353 17.23 -9.84 5.56
N PHE A 354 18.28 -9.05 5.78
CA PHE A 354 19.66 -9.51 5.54
C PHE A 354 20.08 -10.59 6.53
N ASP A 355 19.72 -10.44 7.81
CA ASP A 355 20.01 -11.47 8.83
C ASP A 355 19.36 -12.82 8.49
N LEU A 356 18.13 -12.79 7.94
CA LEU A 356 17.45 -14.01 7.48
C LEU A 356 18.14 -14.61 6.25
N LEU A 357 18.53 -13.81 5.28
CA LEU A 357 19.26 -14.26 4.09
C LEU A 357 20.62 -14.86 4.46
N GLU A 358 21.36 -14.24 5.36
CA GLU A 358 22.66 -14.77 5.85
C GLU A 358 22.48 -16.12 6.58
N LYS A 359 21.44 -16.25 7.40
CA LYS A 359 21.09 -17.52 8.06
C LYS A 359 20.71 -18.62 7.07
N ASP A 360 19.96 -18.27 6.02
CA ASP A 360 19.58 -19.24 4.99
C ASP A 360 20.80 -19.67 4.15
N LEU A 361 21.68 -18.73 3.81
CA LEU A 361 22.94 -19.05 3.14
C LEU A 361 23.83 -19.93 4.00
N ALA A 362 23.93 -19.65 5.29
CA ALA A 362 24.71 -20.49 6.22
C ALA A 362 24.13 -21.90 6.36
N LYS A 363 22.80 -22.06 6.34
CA LYS A 363 22.12 -23.35 6.40
C LYS A 363 22.20 -24.15 5.10
N THR A 364 22.27 -23.48 3.95
CA THR A 364 22.31 -24.14 2.63
C THR A 364 23.75 -24.31 2.15
N GLN A 365 24.37 -23.25 1.63
CA GLN A 365 25.73 -23.32 1.06
C GLN A 365 26.79 -23.61 2.14
N GLY A 366 26.70 -22.95 3.28
CA GLY A 366 27.64 -23.18 4.39
C GLY A 366 27.56 -24.59 4.96
N ALA A 367 26.37 -25.23 4.96
CA ALA A 367 26.23 -26.63 5.36
C ALA A 367 26.90 -27.57 4.37
N ILE A 368 26.80 -27.34 3.08
CA ILE A 368 27.45 -28.14 2.03
C ILE A 368 28.99 -28.00 2.12
N GLU A 369 29.49 -26.79 2.28
CA GLU A 369 30.93 -26.54 2.48
C GLU A 369 31.48 -27.21 3.75
N ASN A 370 30.73 -27.13 4.85
CA ASN A 370 31.10 -27.79 6.11
C ASN A 370 31.07 -29.31 5.96
N LEU A 371 30.12 -29.87 5.22
CA LEU A 371 30.08 -31.28 4.94
C LEU A 371 31.35 -31.73 4.17
N GLY A 372 31.72 -30.97 3.12
CA GLY A 372 32.97 -31.23 2.39
C GLY A 372 34.21 -31.24 3.29
N LYS A 373 34.32 -30.22 4.18
CA LYS A 373 35.42 -30.14 5.17
C LYS A 373 35.43 -31.30 6.15
N LEU A 374 34.26 -31.68 6.67
CA LEU A 374 34.16 -32.84 7.60
C LEU A 374 34.51 -34.15 6.95
N MET A 375 34.18 -34.33 5.69
CA MET A 375 34.51 -35.55 4.94
C MET A 375 35.90 -35.53 4.30
N GLY A 376 36.63 -34.42 4.36
CA GLY A 376 37.96 -34.28 3.74
C GLY A 376 37.89 -34.30 2.18
N ILE A 377 36.78 -33.91 1.59
CA ILE A 377 36.57 -33.86 0.13
C ILE A 377 36.31 -32.38 -0.32
N PRO A 378 36.48 -32.07 -1.61
CA PRO A 378 36.02 -30.80 -2.15
C PRO A 378 34.52 -30.61 -1.88
N THR A 379 34.08 -29.36 -1.82
CA THR A 379 32.66 -29.01 -1.63
C THR A 379 31.78 -29.84 -2.58
N PRO A 380 30.84 -30.67 -2.07
CA PRO A 380 30.00 -31.51 -2.92
C PRO A 380 29.10 -30.65 -3.84
N VAL A 381 29.10 -30.97 -5.13
CA VAL A 381 28.23 -30.33 -6.12
C VAL A 381 26.90 -31.10 -6.25
N ARG A 382 26.92 -32.37 -5.90
CA ARG A 382 25.74 -33.26 -5.92
C ARG A 382 25.75 -34.16 -4.69
N ILE A 383 24.62 -34.25 -4.03
CA ILE A 383 24.36 -35.16 -2.90
C ILE A 383 23.14 -35.99 -3.29
N GLU A 384 23.28 -37.33 -3.18
CA GLU A 384 22.18 -38.25 -3.44
C GLU A 384 21.86 -38.98 -2.14
N SER A 385 20.59 -39.07 -1.82
CA SER A 385 20.09 -39.84 -0.67
C SER A 385 19.21 -40.97 -1.19
N PHE A 386 19.39 -42.15 -0.58
CA PHE A 386 18.59 -43.32 -0.90
C PHE A 386 17.77 -43.70 0.33
N ASP A 387 16.48 -43.71 0.18
CA ASP A 387 15.57 -44.26 1.18
C ASP A 387 15.15 -45.68 0.74
N ASN A 388 15.45 -46.65 1.60
CA ASN A 388 15.13 -48.05 1.37
C ASN A 388 13.95 -48.48 2.21
N SER A 389 12.90 -48.94 1.61
CA SER A 389 11.70 -49.40 2.28
C SER A 389 11.35 -50.83 1.88
N ASN A 390 10.81 -51.62 2.84
CA ASN A 390 10.27 -52.95 2.55
C ASN A 390 9.03 -53.23 3.38
N ILE A 391 8.21 -54.19 2.93
CA ILE A 391 7.03 -54.63 3.64
C ILE A 391 7.40 -55.92 4.37
N MET A 392 7.69 -55.84 5.70
CA MET A 392 8.05 -56.95 6.56
C MET A 392 9.15 -57.88 5.95
N GLY A 393 10.17 -57.29 5.36
CA GLY A 393 11.29 -58.01 4.76
C GLY A 393 11.04 -58.51 3.32
N THR A 394 9.88 -58.15 2.73
CA THR A 394 9.55 -58.52 1.34
C THR A 394 9.40 -57.25 0.47
N SER A 395 9.53 -57.39 -0.85
CA SER A 395 9.35 -56.32 -1.83
C SER A 395 10.17 -55.07 -1.51
N PRO A 396 11.51 -55.15 -1.43
CA PRO A 396 12.36 -54.01 -1.19
C PRO A 396 12.22 -52.98 -2.34
N VAL A 397 12.05 -51.69 -1.97
CA VAL A 397 12.05 -50.57 -2.90
C VAL A 397 13.00 -49.52 -2.42
N SER A 398 13.67 -48.84 -3.32
CA SER A 398 14.55 -47.71 -3.02
C SER A 398 14.08 -46.50 -3.81
N ALA A 399 13.98 -45.36 -3.09
CA ALA A 399 13.80 -44.05 -3.68
C ALA A 399 15.11 -43.30 -3.64
N MET A 400 15.52 -42.65 -4.71
CA MET A 400 16.65 -41.76 -4.80
C MET A 400 16.11 -40.32 -4.86
N VAL A 401 16.65 -39.44 -4.00
CA VAL A 401 16.31 -38.02 -3.96
C VAL A 401 17.57 -37.20 -4.18
#